data_a362679cebb513462039d064cb7aef06
#
_entry.id   a362679cebb513462039d064cb7aef06
#
_cell.length_a   1.000
_cell.length_b   1.000
_cell.length_c   1.000
_cell.angle_alpha   90.00
_cell.angle_beta   90.00
_cell.angle_gamma   90.00
#
_symmetry.space_group_name_H-M   'P 1'
#
loop_
_entity.id
_entity.type
_entity.pdbx_description
1 polymer ?
#
loop_
_entity_poly.entity_id
_entity_poly.type
_entity_poly.pdbx_seq_one_letter_code
_entity_poly.pdbx_strand_id
1 'polypeptide(L)'
;MIAQLDTKTVYSFMESVISIEKYVRAAKEFGYTHLAMMDIDNLYGAFDFLEVTKKYGIHPLLGLEMTVFVDAQEVNLRFLALSSVGYQQLMKLSTAKMQGEKSWSVLSQYLEDIAVIVPYFEELELLNLGCDYYIGVYPETLVSEFYRPILPLYRVNAFESRDREVLQVLTAIKENLPLREVPLRSRQDVLISASSLEKLFQERFPKALENLEKLISGIYYDLDTSLKLPRFNPARPAVEELRERAELGLAQKGLTGKELSLIHISE
;
A
#
# COMPACT_ATOMS: atom_id res chain seq x y z
N MET A 1 4.49 21.31 -5.33
CA MET A 1 4.94 19.91 -5.06
C MET A 1 4.02 18.97 -5.80
N ILE A 2 4.55 17.87 -6.38
CA ILE A 2 3.73 16.90 -7.14
C ILE A 2 3.98 15.49 -6.60
N ALA A 3 2.92 14.72 -6.43
CA ALA A 3 2.97 13.34 -5.97
C ALA A 3 2.19 12.42 -6.90
N GLN A 4 2.69 11.20 -7.07
CA GLN A 4 1.95 10.08 -7.63
C GLN A 4 1.29 9.32 -6.47
N LEU A 5 -0.05 9.29 -6.41
CA LEU A 5 -0.79 8.73 -5.29
C LEU A 5 -1.23 7.27 -5.49
N ASP A 6 -1.63 6.87 -6.70
CA ASP A 6 -2.29 5.57 -6.95
C ASP A 6 -1.36 4.62 -7.72
N THR A 7 -0.30 4.13 -7.05
CA THR A 7 0.65 3.15 -7.63
C THR A 7 0.59 1.84 -6.90
N LYS A 8 0.41 0.76 -7.64
CA LYS A 8 0.55 -0.63 -7.18
C LYS A 8 1.95 -1.14 -7.49
N THR A 9 2.55 -1.86 -6.56
CA THR A 9 3.81 -2.54 -6.75
C THR A 9 3.61 -4.05 -6.97
N VAL A 10 4.70 -4.79 -7.16
CA VAL A 10 4.67 -6.26 -7.26
C VAL A 10 4.06 -6.95 -6.04
N TYR A 11 3.92 -6.24 -4.92
CA TYR A 11 3.25 -6.73 -3.72
C TYR A 11 1.71 -6.72 -3.84
N SER A 12 1.15 -6.03 -4.83
CA SER A 12 -0.23 -6.22 -5.29
C SER A 12 -0.27 -7.39 -6.27
N PHE A 13 -0.36 -8.61 -5.72
CA PHE A 13 -0.20 -9.86 -6.47
C PHE A 13 -1.13 -9.94 -7.68
N MET A 14 -0.57 -10.23 -8.86
CA MET A 14 -1.25 -10.27 -10.16
C MET A 14 -1.90 -8.94 -10.64
N GLU A 15 -1.66 -7.82 -9.94
CA GLU A 15 -2.22 -6.51 -10.30
C GLU A 15 -1.17 -5.53 -10.82
N SER A 16 0.10 -5.76 -10.53
CA SER A 16 1.20 -4.90 -10.96
C SER A 16 2.47 -5.70 -11.25
N VAL A 17 3.29 -5.14 -12.15
CA VAL A 17 4.65 -5.65 -12.47
C VAL A 17 5.73 -4.67 -12.03
N ILE A 18 5.37 -3.67 -11.23
CA ILE A 18 6.23 -2.57 -10.82
C ILE A 18 7.07 -2.97 -9.61
N SER A 19 8.39 -3.15 -9.80
CA SER A 19 9.32 -3.27 -8.66
C SER A 19 9.58 -1.90 -8.04
N ILE A 20 9.76 -1.85 -6.72
CA ILE A 20 9.97 -0.61 -5.94
C ILE A 20 11.18 0.17 -6.45
N GLU A 21 12.34 -0.49 -6.64
CA GLU A 21 13.56 0.17 -7.10
C GLU A 21 13.37 0.83 -8.48
N LYS A 22 12.75 0.11 -9.43
CA LYS A 22 12.48 0.65 -10.77
C LYS A 22 11.50 1.84 -10.70
N TYR A 23 10.48 1.74 -9.85
CA TYR A 23 9.47 2.79 -9.66
C TYR A 23 10.09 4.08 -9.13
N VAL A 24 10.80 4.00 -8.03
CA VAL A 24 11.38 5.18 -7.37
C VAL A 24 12.42 5.84 -8.26
N ARG A 25 13.27 5.04 -8.95
CA ARG A 25 14.26 5.57 -9.90
C ARG A 25 13.61 6.30 -11.07
N ALA A 26 12.64 5.66 -11.73
CA ALA A 26 11.93 6.27 -12.87
C ALA A 26 11.18 7.54 -12.44
N ALA A 27 10.54 7.53 -11.29
CA ALA A 27 9.84 8.70 -10.78
C ALA A 27 10.80 9.87 -10.45
N LYS A 28 12.00 9.58 -9.96
CA LYS A 28 13.04 10.61 -9.78
C LYS A 28 13.45 11.24 -11.11
N GLU A 29 13.67 10.43 -12.13
CA GLU A 29 13.98 10.89 -13.48
C GLU A 29 12.84 11.71 -14.09
N PHE A 30 11.60 11.34 -13.75
CA PHE A 30 10.38 12.03 -14.19
C PHE A 30 10.00 13.27 -13.36
N GLY A 31 10.83 13.65 -12.37
CA GLY A 31 10.68 14.90 -11.63
C GLY A 31 9.68 14.87 -10.47
N TYR A 32 9.28 13.69 -9.99
CA TYR A 32 8.46 13.58 -8.79
C TYR A 32 9.23 13.92 -7.52
N THR A 33 8.56 14.61 -6.59
CA THR A 33 9.09 14.91 -5.26
C THR A 33 8.56 13.97 -4.19
N HIS A 34 7.35 13.45 -4.37
CA HIS A 34 6.67 12.55 -3.46
C HIS A 34 6.10 11.37 -4.23
N LEU A 35 6.16 10.19 -3.65
CA LEU A 35 5.60 8.97 -4.22
C LEU A 35 4.80 8.20 -3.20
N ALA A 36 3.62 7.75 -3.59
CA ALA A 36 2.86 6.81 -2.79
C ALA A 36 3.10 5.37 -3.25
N MET A 37 3.13 4.47 -2.27
CA MET A 37 2.89 3.06 -2.44
C MET A 37 1.46 2.79 -1.95
N MET A 38 0.60 2.28 -2.84
CA MET A 38 -0.83 2.10 -2.59
C MET A 38 -1.23 0.66 -2.97
N ASP A 39 -0.57 -0.31 -2.34
CA ASP A 39 -0.81 -1.73 -2.61
C ASP A 39 -2.15 -2.21 -2.08
N ILE A 40 -2.66 -3.31 -2.64
CA ILE A 40 -3.98 -3.84 -2.32
C ILE A 40 -3.89 -4.70 -1.06
N ASP A 41 -4.67 -4.34 -0.05
CA ASP A 41 -4.87 -5.06 1.21
C ASP A 41 -3.61 -5.31 2.06
N ASN A 42 -2.40 -4.88 1.63
CA ASN A 42 -1.14 -5.17 2.32
C ASN A 42 -0.12 -4.03 2.29
N LEU A 43 0.89 -4.13 3.17
CA LEU A 43 1.99 -3.19 3.32
C LEU A 43 3.36 -3.90 3.23
N TYR A 44 3.42 -5.03 2.53
CA TYR A 44 4.63 -5.88 2.52
C TYR A 44 5.87 -5.18 1.98
N GLY A 45 5.70 -4.26 1.00
CA GLY A 45 6.78 -3.49 0.42
C GLY A 45 7.18 -2.22 1.18
N ALA A 46 6.54 -1.90 2.32
CA ALA A 46 6.68 -0.59 2.97
C ALA A 46 8.14 -0.28 3.38
N PHE A 47 8.86 -1.24 3.97
CA PHE A 47 10.25 -1.04 4.39
C PHE A 47 11.18 -0.85 3.19
N ASP A 48 11.08 -1.71 2.17
CA ASP A 48 11.86 -1.58 0.94
C ASP A 48 11.59 -0.22 0.28
N PHE A 49 10.33 0.22 0.28
CA PHE A 49 9.94 1.50 -0.28
C PHE A 49 10.55 2.68 0.48
N LEU A 50 10.56 2.65 1.81
CA LEU A 50 11.20 3.67 2.64
C LEU A 50 12.71 3.73 2.41
N GLU A 51 13.40 2.60 2.33
CA GLU A 51 14.84 2.56 2.08
C GLU A 51 15.17 3.09 0.69
N VAL A 52 14.44 2.66 -0.32
CA VAL A 52 14.70 3.06 -1.70
C VAL A 52 14.37 4.54 -1.91
N THR A 53 13.25 5.05 -1.38
CA THR A 53 12.90 6.48 -1.47
C THR A 53 13.93 7.36 -0.78
N LYS A 54 14.45 6.94 0.38
CA LYS A 54 15.54 7.62 1.08
C LYS A 54 16.81 7.67 0.23
N LYS A 55 17.19 6.56 -0.41
CA LYS A 55 18.34 6.48 -1.31
C LYS A 55 18.27 7.48 -2.47
N TYR A 56 17.10 7.67 -3.05
CA TYR A 56 16.89 8.56 -4.19
C TYR A 56 16.47 9.98 -3.81
N GLY A 57 16.28 10.29 -2.52
CA GLY A 57 15.88 11.60 -2.03
C GLY A 57 14.46 11.98 -2.48
N ILE A 58 13.53 11.03 -2.40
CA ILE A 58 12.10 11.21 -2.66
C ILE A 58 11.36 11.03 -1.33
N HIS A 59 10.32 11.85 -1.11
CA HIS A 59 9.48 11.72 0.06
C HIS A 59 8.49 10.55 -0.12
N PRO A 60 8.53 9.52 0.74
CA PRO A 60 7.59 8.40 0.68
C PRO A 60 6.21 8.82 1.21
N LEU A 61 5.17 8.27 0.62
CA LEU A 61 3.79 8.34 1.09
C LEU A 61 3.29 6.90 1.23
N LEU A 62 2.96 6.48 2.46
CA LEU A 62 2.53 5.12 2.74
C LEU A 62 1.01 5.05 2.70
N GLY A 63 0.49 4.19 1.88
CA GLY A 63 -0.94 4.02 1.69
C GLY A 63 -1.36 2.57 1.46
N LEU A 64 -2.66 2.36 1.41
CA LEU A 64 -3.30 1.06 1.26
C LEU A 64 -4.58 1.22 0.45
N GLU A 65 -4.74 0.42 -0.61
CA GLU A 65 -6.03 0.25 -1.27
C GLU A 65 -6.78 -0.91 -0.66
N MET A 66 -8.06 -0.72 -0.37
CA MET A 66 -8.88 -1.77 0.22
C MET A 66 -10.32 -1.67 -0.27
N THR A 67 -10.91 -2.80 -0.60
CA THR A 67 -12.34 -2.91 -0.84
C THR A 67 -13.05 -3.28 0.45
N VAL A 68 -14.04 -2.47 0.82
CA VAL A 68 -14.83 -2.59 2.06
C VAL A 68 -16.32 -2.63 1.75
N PHE A 69 -17.12 -3.10 2.69
CA PHE A 69 -18.59 -3.00 2.62
C PHE A 69 -19.07 -1.85 3.52
N VAL A 70 -19.68 -0.86 2.88
CA VAL A 70 -20.41 0.24 3.55
C VAL A 70 -21.88 -0.10 3.40
N ASP A 71 -22.53 -0.45 4.51
CA ASP A 71 -23.84 -1.09 4.49
C ASP A 71 -23.86 -2.32 3.58
N ALA A 72 -24.62 -2.30 2.49
CA ALA A 72 -24.69 -3.39 1.51
C ALA A 72 -23.88 -3.11 0.22
N GLN A 73 -23.18 -1.97 0.15
CA GLN A 73 -22.44 -1.56 -1.04
C GLN A 73 -20.94 -1.87 -0.90
N GLU A 74 -20.36 -2.48 -1.90
CA GLU A 74 -18.92 -2.68 -2.01
C GLU A 74 -18.25 -1.41 -2.52
N VAL A 75 -17.31 -0.86 -1.73
CA VAL A 75 -16.61 0.40 -2.03
C VAL A 75 -15.12 0.19 -1.98
N ASN A 76 -14.43 0.63 -3.02
CA ASN A 76 -12.97 0.60 -3.07
C ASN A 76 -12.40 1.92 -2.53
N LEU A 77 -11.67 1.86 -1.42
CA LEU A 77 -11.11 3.02 -0.73
C LEU A 77 -9.58 3.03 -0.82
N ARG A 78 -9.00 4.24 -0.71
CA ARG A 78 -7.58 4.42 -0.49
C ARG A 78 -7.38 5.09 0.86
N PHE A 79 -6.43 4.58 1.59
CA PHE A 79 -6.03 5.08 2.91
C PHE A 79 -4.59 5.57 2.81
N LEU A 80 -4.35 6.83 3.15
CA LEU A 80 -3.02 7.43 3.15
C LEU A 80 -2.65 7.81 4.57
N ALA A 81 -1.54 7.28 5.08
CA ALA A 81 -1.03 7.68 6.40
C ALA A 81 -0.49 9.10 6.36
N LEU A 82 -0.87 9.93 7.34
CA LEU A 82 -0.40 11.30 7.47
C LEU A 82 0.79 11.42 8.44
N SER A 83 1.01 10.38 9.27
CA SER A 83 2.08 10.32 10.26
C SER A 83 2.47 8.86 10.57
N SER A 84 3.42 8.69 11.48
CA SER A 84 3.77 7.35 12.03
C SER A 84 2.58 6.69 12.74
N VAL A 85 1.69 7.47 13.37
CA VAL A 85 0.45 6.94 13.96
C VAL A 85 -0.46 6.42 12.85
N GLY A 86 -0.67 7.21 11.78
CA GLY A 86 -1.44 6.77 10.61
C GLY A 86 -0.88 5.49 9.99
N TYR A 87 0.45 5.34 9.91
CA TYR A 87 1.04 4.09 9.44
C TYR A 87 0.72 2.88 10.32
N GLN A 88 0.71 3.08 11.67
CA GLN A 88 0.25 2.03 12.58
C GLN A 88 -1.22 1.65 12.37
N GLN A 89 -2.07 2.63 12.04
CA GLN A 89 -3.46 2.36 11.70
C GLN A 89 -3.60 1.60 10.37
N LEU A 90 -2.78 1.92 9.35
CA LEU A 90 -2.73 1.13 8.11
C LEU A 90 -2.38 -0.34 8.38
N MET A 91 -1.44 -0.61 9.29
CA MET A 91 -1.09 -1.98 9.68
C MET A 91 -2.27 -2.70 10.34
N LYS A 92 -3.06 -2.01 11.19
CA LYS A 92 -4.26 -2.58 11.80
C LYS A 92 -5.36 -2.84 10.76
N LEU A 93 -5.58 -1.91 9.82
CA LEU A 93 -6.51 -2.09 8.70
C LEU A 93 -6.13 -3.31 7.86
N SER A 94 -4.86 -3.42 7.45
CA SER A 94 -4.37 -4.56 6.69
C SER A 94 -4.53 -5.88 7.46
N THR A 95 -4.20 -5.89 8.76
CA THR A 95 -4.36 -7.07 9.62
C THR A 95 -5.82 -7.49 9.73
N ALA A 96 -6.73 -6.56 10.00
CA ALA A 96 -8.18 -6.85 10.10
C ALA A 96 -8.71 -7.43 8.78
N LYS A 97 -8.31 -6.84 7.65
CA LYS A 97 -8.67 -7.34 6.32
C LYS A 97 -8.17 -8.76 6.06
N MET A 98 -6.92 -9.06 6.42
CA MET A 98 -6.34 -10.40 6.28
C MET A 98 -7.02 -11.44 7.18
N GLN A 99 -7.62 -11.00 8.30
CA GLN A 99 -8.46 -11.83 9.17
C GLN A 99 -9.89 -12.00 8.63
N GLY A 100 -10.21 -11.45 7.47
CA GLY A 100 -11.50 -11.59 6.81
C GLY A 100 -12.49 -10.46 7.09
N GLU A 101 -12.09 -9.41 7.85
CA GLU A 101 -12.96 -8.27 8.10
C GLU A 101 -13.11 -7.41 6.83
N LYS A 102 -14.33 -7.07 6.49
CA LYS A 102 -14.66 -6.23 5.34
C LYS A 102 -15.64 -5.12 5.66
N SER A 103 -16.24 -5.14 6.86
CA SER A 103 -17.27 -4.17 7.25
C SER A 103 -16.65 -2.81 7.59
N TRP A 104 -17.14 -1.77 6.95
CA TRP A 104 -16.73 -0.40 7.24
C TRP A 104 -16.97 -0.01 8.71
N SER A 105 -18.08 -0.45 9.31
CA SER A 105 -18.39 -0.15 10.72
C SER A 105 -17.31 -0.63 11.69
N VAL A 106 -16.56 -1.68 11.34
CA VAL A 106 -15.43 -2.17 12.14
C VAL A 106 -14.14 -1.50 11.73
N LEU A 107 -13.87 -1.38 10.43
CA LEU A 107 -12.61 -0.84 9.92
C LEU A 107 -12.47 0.66 10.20
N SER A 108 -13.55 1.42 10.24
CA SER A 108 -13.55 2.87 10.50
C SER A 108 -13.01 3.29 11.87
N GLN A 109 -12.83 2.36 12.82
CA GLN A 109 -12.14 2.66 14.08
C GLN A 109 -10.63 2.92 13.94
N TYR A 110 -10.03 2.59 12.80
CA TYR A 110 -8.58 2.70 12.53
C TYR A 110 -8.26 3.87 11.60
N LEU A 111 -8.87 5.04 11.79
CA LEU A 111 -8.71 6.20 10.90
C LEU A 111 -7.90 7.36 11.51
N GLU A 112 -7.31 7.18 12.68
CA GLU A 112 -6.47 8.22 13.29
C GLU A 112 -5.26 8.52 12.39
N ASP A 113 -5.06 9.80 12.05
CA ASP A 113 -4.01 10.26 11.13
C ASP A 113 -4.02 9.56 9.76
N ILE A 114 -5.21 9.21 9.27
CA ILE A 114 -5.44 8.65 7.95
C ILE A 114 -6.26 9.62 7.10
N ALA A 115 -5.79 9.92 5.90
CA ALA A 115 -6.63 10.50 4.86
C ALA A 115 -7.34 9.38 4.10
N VAL A 116 -8.67 9.39 4.15
CA VAL A 116 -9.51 8.49 3.35
C VAL A 116 -9.76 9.13 2.00
N ILE A 117 -9.53 8.39 0.91
CA ILE A 117 -9.75 8.85 -0.46
C ILE A 117 -10.73 7.88 -1.12
N VAL A 118 -11.85 8.41 -1.55
CA VAL A 118 -12.89 7.66 -2.27
C VAL A 118 -12.77 8.01 -3.75
N PRO A 119 -12.39 7.09 -4.64
CA PRO A 119 -12.44 7.35 -6.07
C PRO A 119 -13.85 7.73 -6.48
N TYR A 120 -13.95 8.71 -7.36
CA TYR A 120 -15.26 9.15 -7.86
C TYR A 120 -15.99 8.00 -8.59
N PHE A 121 -17.25 7.83 -8.28
CA PHE A 121 -18.20 6.99 -8.99
C PHE A 121 -19.59 7.66 -9.00
N GLU A 122 -20.46 7.24 -9.88
CA GLU A 122 -21.86 7.69 -9.89
C GLU A 122 -22.52 7.33 -8.56
N GLU A 123 -23.37 8.20 -8.05
CA GLU A 123 -24.06 8.04 -6.75
C GLU A 123 -23.15 8.16 -5.50
N LEU A 124 -21.90 8.63 -5.64
CA LEU A 124 -21.01 8.86 -4.50
C LEU A 124 -21.65 9.73 -3.40
N GLU A 125 -22.56 10.62 -3.78
CA GLU A 125 -23.28 11.49 -2.85
C GLU A 125 -24.15 10.71 -1.83
N LEU A 126 -24.56 9.49 -2.18
CA LEU A 126 -25.32 8.60 -1.30
C LEU A 126 -24.44 7.85 -0.29
N LEU A 127 -23.13 7.87 -0.49
CA LEU A 127 -22.18 7.17 0.39
C LEU A 127 -22.03 7.91 1.70
N ASN A 128 -22.38 7.24 2.81
CA ASN A 128 -22.17 7.76 4.16
C ASN A 128 -21.08 6.97 4.88
N LEU A 129 -19.87 7.51 4.94
CA LEU A 129 -18.75 6.92 5.68
C LEU A 129 -18.71 7.33 7.15
N GLY A 130 -19.49 8.33 7.58
CA GLY A 130 -19.43 8.86 8.95
C GLY A 130 -18.09 9.52 9.31
N CYS A 131 -17.22 9.78 8.35
CA CYS A 131 -15.94 10.46 8.52
C CYS A 131 -15.67 11.44 7.38
N ASP A 132 -14.64 12.28 7.54
CA ASP A 132 -14.16 13.12 6.45
C ASP A 132 -13.36 12.28 5.44
N TYR A 133 -13.53 12.62 4.16
CA TYR A 133 -12.80 11.99 3.07
C TYR A 133 -12.58 12.95 1.90
N TYR A 134 -11.59 12.63 1.08
CA TYR A 134 -11.34 13.27 -0.20
C TYR A 134 -12.00 12.47 -1.32
N ILE A 135 -12.49 13.17 -2.34
CA ILE A 135 -12.93 12.52 -3.59
C ILE A 135 -11.71 12.41 -4.51
N GLY A 136 -11.37 11.18 -4.86
CA GLY A 136 -10.31 10.91 -5.83
C GLY A 136 -10.82 11.07 -7.26
N VAL A 137 -10.30 12.04 -8.01
CA VAL A 137 -10.69 12.27 -9.41
C VAL A 137 -9.62 11.74 -10.36
N TYR A 138 -10.05 11.03 -11.39
CA TYR A 138 -9.21 10.60 -12.50
C TYR A 138 -9.26 11.60 -13.66
N PRO A 139 -8.29 11.60 -14.60
CA PRO A 139 -8.33 12.49 -15.77
C PRO A 139 -9.61 12.38 -16.60
N GLU A 140 -10.21 11.20 -16.64
CA GLU A 140 -11.45 10.90 -17.35
C GLU A 140 -12.73 11.22 -16.59
N THR A 141 -12.67 11.61 -15.31
CA THR A 141 -13.85 11.96 -14.50
C THR A 141 -14.61 13.10 -15.18
N LEU A 142 -15.89 12.91 -15.49
CA LEU A 142 -16.69 13.87 -16.27
C LEU A 142 -17.31 15.00 -15.44
N VAL A 143 -17.47 14.80 -14.14
CA VAL A 143 -18.06 15.77 -13.21
C VAL A 143 -17.04 16.86 -12.88
N SER A 144 -17.50 18.11 -12.79
CA SER A 144 -16.67 19.30 -12.50
C SER A 144 -16.93 19.92 -11.11
N GLU A 145 -18.06 19.59 -10.51
CA GLU A 145 -18.44 20.13 -9.19
C GLU A 145 -18.47 19.02 -8.16
N PHE A 146 -17.86 19.29 -7.00
CA PHE A 146 -17.72 18.32 -5.91
C PHE A 146 -18.07 18.97 -4.58
N TYR A 147 -18.82 18.26 -3.77
CA TYR A 147 -19.25 18.68 -2.42
C TYR A 147 -18.19 18.45 -1.33
N ARG A 148 -17.10 17.77 -1.66
CA ARG A 148 -15.94 17.53 -0.78
C ARG A 148 -14.62 17.89 -1.49
N PRO A 149 -13.53 18.08 -0.74
CA PRO A 149 -12.22 18.32 -1.35
C PRO A 149 -11.80 17.16 -2.25
N ILE A 150 -11.23 17.48 -3.40
CA ILE A 150 -10.79 16.52 -4.41
C ILE A 150 -9.29 16.32 -4.38
N LEU A 151 -8.82 15.11 -4.74
CA LEU A 151 -7.41 14.76 -4.94
C LEU A 151 -7.23 14.12 -6.32
N PRO A 152 -6.09 14.35 -7.00
CA PRO A 152 -5.81 13.74 -8.28
C PRO A 152 -5.43 12.27 -8.08
N LEU A 153 -6.09 11.38 -8.78
CA LEU A 153 -5.71 9.98 -8.88
C LEU A 153 -5.29 9.64 -10.31
N TYR A 154 -4.14 9.02 -10.44
CA TYR A 154 -3.65 8.47 -11.69
C TYR A 154 -3.10 7.09 -11.42
N ARG A 155 -3.77 6.07 -11.95
CA ARG A 155 -3.38 4.68 -11.67
C ARG A 155 -2.10 4.33 -12.38
N VAL A 156 -1.15 3.71 -11.65
CA VAL A 156 0.10 3.22 -12.22
C VAL A 156 0.33 1.78 -11.74
N ASN A 157 0.41 0.85 -12.68
CA ASN A 157 0.72 -0.56 -12.43
C ASN A 157 1.63 -1.18 -13.50
N ALA A 158 2.10 -0.35 -14.44
CA ALA A 158 3.01 -0.69 -15.53
C ALA A 158 3.99 0.45 -15.81
N PHE A 159 5.12 0.17 -16.45
CA PHE A 159 6.07 1.17 -16.93
C PHE A 159 6.02 1.34 -18.46
N GLU A 160 5.81 0.25 -19.18
CA GLU A 160 5.90 0.19 -20.62
C GLU A 160 4.67 -0.48 -21.22
N SER A 161 4.45 -0.23 -22.51
CA SER A 161 3.32 -0.83 -23.22
C SER A 161 3.32 -2.36 -23.19
N ARG A 162 4.49 -3.00 -23.20
CA ARG A 162 4.62 -4.46 -23.08
C ARG A 162 4.21 -5.01 -21.73
N ASP A 163 4.34 -4.23 -20.66
CA ASP A 163 3.93 -4.65 -19.33
C ASP A 163 2.42 -4.92 -19.26
N ARG A 164 1.63 -4.27 -20.12
CA ARG A 164 0.19 -4.50 -20.23
C ARG A 164 -0.17 -5.89 -20.76
N GLU A 165 0.66 -6.44 -21.65
CA GLU A 165 0.50 -7.81 -22.14
C GLU A 165 0.78 -8.80 -20.99
N VAL A 166 1.80 -8.52 -20.17
CA VAL A 166 2.09 -9.31 -18.98
C VAL A 166 0.92 -9.23 -17.97
N LEU A 167 0.39 -8.03 -17.72
CA LEU A 167 -0.77 -7.84 -16.84
C LEU A 167 -2.02 -8.54 -17.39
N GLN A 168 -2.22 -8.57 -18.72
CA GLN A 168 -3.32 -9.33 -19.34
C GLN A 168 -3.19 -10.83 -19.04
N VAL A 169 -1.97 -11.38 -19.15
CA VAL A 169 -1.70 -12.79 -18.82
C VAL A 169 -1.95 -13.04 -17.33
N LEU A 170 -1.46 -12.18 -16.45
CA LEU A 170 -1.69 -12.29 -15.00
C LEU A 170 -3.18 -12.24 -14.67
N THR A 171 -3.95 -11.36 -15.32
CA THR A 171 -5.40 -11.28 -15.16
C THR A 171 -6.08 -12.57 -15.65
N ALA A 172 -5.66 -13.10 -16.81
CA ALA A 172 -6.19 -14.37 -17.34
C ALA A 172 -5.97 -15.52 -16.34
N ILE A 173 -4.79 -15.59 -15.73
CA ILE A 173 -4.47 -16.60 -14.70
C ILE A 173 -5.33 -16.36 -13.44
N LYS A 174 -5.42 -15.13 -12.95
CA LYS A 174 -6.19 -14.78 -11.76
C LYS A 174 -7.67 -15.12 -11.88
N GLU A 175 -8.27 -14.77 -13.02
CA GLU A 175 -9.70 -14.96 -13.28
C GLU A 175 -10.00 -16.36 -13.87
N ASN A 176 -8.96 -17.17 -14.12
CA ASN A 176 -9.08 -18.47 -14.79
C ASN A 176 -9.84 -18.39 -16.13
N LEU A 177 -9.50 -17.38 -16.94
CA LEU A 177 -10.09 -17.11 -18.25
C LEU A 177 -9.08 -17.34 -19.38
N PRO A 178 -9.55 -17.71 -20.58
CA PRO A 178 -8.70 -17.70 -21.78
C PRO A 178 -8.16 -16.30 -22.05
N LEU A 179 -6.89 -16.17 -22.43
CA LEU A 179 -6.24 -14.88 -22.68
C LEU A 179 -7.03 -13.98 -23.67
N ARG A 180 -7.66 -14.58 -24.69
CA ARG A 180 -8.48 -13.88 -25.69
C ARG A 180 -9.74 -13.20 -25.11
N GLU A 181 -10.19 -13.63 -23.94
CA GLU A 181 -11.38 -13.10 -23.26
C GLU A 181 -11.02 -11.97 -22.28
N VAL A 182 -9.74 -11.78 -21.98
CA VAL A 182 -9.26 -10.70 -21.11
C VAL A 182 -8.88 -9.49 -21.97
N PRO A 183 -9.53 -8.35 -21.80
CA PRO A 183 -9.18 -7.13 -22.55
C PRO A 183 -7.78 -6.63 -22.17
N LEU A 184 -7.06 -6.08 -23.15
CA LEU A 184 -5.82 -5.39 -22.88
C LEU A 184 -6.10 -4.14 -22.03
N ARG A 185 -5.36 -3.97 -20.92
CA ARG A 185 -5.53 -2.80 -20.04
C ARG A 185 -5.24 -1.48 -20.78
N SER A 186 -5.84 -0.40 -20.31
CA SER A 186 -5.71 0.94 -20.88
C SER A 186 -4.25 1.40 -20.97
N ARG A 187 -3.97 2.30 -21.93
CA ARG A 187 -2.67 2.99 -22.03
C ARG A 187 -2.38 3.93 -20.84
N GLN A 188 -3.39 4.26 -20.08
CA GLN A 188 -3.31 5.22 -18.97
C GLN A 188 -2.68 4.66 -17.69
N ASP A 189 -2.39 3.36 -17.63
CA ASP A 189 -1.85 2.71 -16.43
C ASP A 189 -0.30 2.75 -16.34
N VAL A 190 0.34 3.59 -17.14
CA VAL A 190 1.81 3.72 -17.23
C VAL A 190 2.28 5.00 -16.54
N LEU A 191 3.40 4.93 -15.82
CA LEU A 191 3.97 6.09 -15.17
C LEU A 191 4.34 7.18 -16.21
N ILE A 192 3.85 8.38 -16.00
CA ILE A 192 4.13 9.58 -16.82
C ILE A 192 5.00 10.57 -16.02
N SER A 193 5.56 11.58 -16.69
CA SER A 193 6.34 12.61 -16.00
C SER A 193 5.46 13.46 -15.06
N ALA A 194 6.07 13.98 -13.99
CA ALA A 194 5.39 14.87 -13.04
C ALA A 194 4.74 16.07 -13.74
N SER A 195 5.44 16.67 -14.71
CA SER A 195 4.90 17.79 -15.51
C SER A 195 3.73 17.39 -16.40
N SER A 196 3.72 16.15 -16.92
CA SER A 196 2.58 15.63 -17.69
C SER A 196 1.39 15.38 -16.78
N LEU A 197 1.61 14.81 -15.60
CA LEU A 197 0.55 14.60 -14.60
C LEU A 197 -0.06 15.93 -14.17
N GLU A 198 0.78 16.93 -13.86
CA GLU A 198 0.32 18.26 -13.49
C GLU A 198 -0.56 18.90 -14.58
N LYS A 199 -0.12 18.86 -15.83
CA LYS A 199 -0.90 19.36 -16.96
C LYS A 199 -2.25 18.69 -17.10
N LEU A 200 -2.34 17.36 -16.95
CA LEU A 200 -3.60 16.61 -17.05
C LEU A 200 -4.66 17.11 -16.06
N PHE A 201 -4.23 17.47 -14.84
CA PHE A 201 -5.16 17.92 -13.81
C PHE A 201 -5.35 19.45 -13.79
N GLN A 202 -4.33 20.22 -14.21
CA GLN A 202 -4.38 21.69 -14.17
C GLN A 202 -5.54 22.28 -14.99
N GLU A 203 -5.87 21.68 -16.11
CA GLU A 203 -6.94 22.16 -17.01
C GLU A 203 -8.34 21.92 -16.45
N ARG A 204 -8.54 20.78 -15.79
CA ARG A 204 -9.88 20.34 -15.36
C ARG A 204 -10.10 20.39 -13.86
N PHE A 205 -9.08 20.09 -13.09
CA PHE A 205 -9.15 19.93 -11.65
C PHE A 205 -8.02 20.66 -10.91
N PRO A 206 -7.81 21.98 -11.12
CA PRO A 206 -6.70 22.72 -10.46
C PRO A 206 -6.77 22.64 -8.94
N LYS A 207 -7.97 22.63 -8.37
CA LYS A 207 -8.18 22.46 -6.91
C LYS A 207 -7.67 21.11 -6.38
N ALA A 208 -7.65 20.07 -7.21
CA ALA A 208 -7.11 18.77 -6.81
C ALA A 208 -5.59 18.87 -6.56
N LEU A 209 -4.86 19.59 -7.39
CA LEU A 209 -3.42 19.83 -7.23
C LEU A 209 -3.13 20.69 -5.99
N GLU A 210 -3.91 21.73 -5.75
CA GLU A 210 -3.78 22.57 -4.54
C GLU A 210 -4.03 21.75 -3.25
N ASN A 211 -5.07 20.93 -3.25
CA ASN A 211 -5.38 20.04 -2.12
C ASN A 211 -4.30 18.98 -1.92
N LEU A 212 -3.77 18.42 -3.01
CA LEU A 212 -2.65 17.49 -2.94
C LEU A 212 -1.45 18.10 -2.27
N GLU A 213 -1.02 19.31 -2.71
CA GLU A 213 0.12 20.01 -2.14
C GLU A 213 -0.06 20.30 -0.64
N LYS A 214 -1.25 20.77 -0.25
CA LYS A 214 -1.60 20.99 1.17
C LYS A 214 -1.52 19.70 1.98
N LEU A 215 -2.05 18.59 1.44
CA LEU A 215 -2.08 17.31 2.13
C LEU A 215 -0.68 16.75 2.36
N ILE A 216 0.16 16.71 1.31
CA ILE A 216 1.46 16.06 1.37
C ILE A 216 2.54 16.88 2.08
N SER A 217 2.38 18.20 2.18
CA SER A 217 3.37 19.10 2.79
C SER A 217 3.62 18.84 4.28
N GLY A 218 2.66 18.21 4.97
CA GLY A 218 2.74 17.90 6.40
C GLY A 218 3.07 16.44 6.71
N ILE A 219 3.20 15.58 5.69
CA ILE A 219 3.41 14.14 5.92
C ILE A 219 4.87 13.88 6.25
N TYR A 220 5.08 13.29 7.42
CA TYR A 220 6.39 12.84 7.88
C TYR A 220 6.25 11.55 8.70
N TYR A 221 7.17 10.61 8.50
CA TYR A 221 7.23 9.36 9.26
C TYR A 221 8.53 9.28 10.05
N ASP A 222 8.39 9.17 11.38
CA ASP A 222 9.49 8.80 12.29
C ASP A 222 9.33 7.32 12.63
N LEU A 223 9.89 6.47 11.77
CA LEU A 223 9.80 5.01 11.91
C LEU A 223 11.16 4.43 12.28
N ASP A 224 11.18 3.66 13.37
CA ASP A 224 12.34 2.88 13.73
C ASP A 224 12.46 1.66 12.82
N THR A 225 13.34 1.75 11.82
CA THR A 225 13.64 0.68 10.87
C THR A 225 14.73 -0.27 11.34
N SER A 226 15.18 -0.16 12.62
CA SER A 226 16.18 -1.06 13.17
C SER A 226 15.66 -2.50 13.28
N LEU A 227 16.51 -3.48 13.00
CA LEU A 227 16.17 -4.89 13.15
C LEU A 227 15.95 -5.20 14.65
N LYS A 228 14.72 -5.56 15.01
CA LYS A 228 14.33 -5.99 16.35
C LYS A 228 14.02 -7.47 16.33
N LEU A 229 14.94 -8.28 16.81
CA LEU A 229 14.67 -9.71 16.98
C LEU A 229 13.73 -9.91 18.18
N PRO A 230 12.62 -10.64 18.00
CA PRO A 230 11.72 -10.96 19.10
C PRO A 230 12.44 -11.79 20.15
N ARG A 231 12.26 -11.45 21.43
CA ARG A 231 12.75 -12.26 22.56
C ARG A 231 11.61 -13.09 23.09
N PHE A 232 11.81 -14.39 23.20
CA PHE A 232 10.80 -15.30 23.74
C PHE A 232 10.52 -14.98 25.22
N ASN A 233 11.57 -14.77 25.99
CA ASN A 233 11.51 -14.35 27.39
C ASN A 233 12.44 -13.15 27.60
N PRO A 234 11.89 -11.93 27.85
CA PRO A 234 12.71 -10.73 28.06
C PRO A 234 13.59 -10.79 29.31
N ALA A 235 13.22 -11.61 30.30
CA ALA A 235 13.89 -11.70 31.58
C ALA A 235 15.09 -12.68 31.59
N ARG A 236 15.27 -13.49 30.54
CA ARG A 236 16.32 -14.52 30.47
C ARG A 236 17.05 -14.48 29.12
N PRO A 237 18.36 -14.85 29.09
CA PRO A 237 19.09 -15.05 27.84
C PRO A 237 18.43 -16.13 26.97
N ALA A 238 18.30 -15.86 25.67
CA ALA A 238 17.63 -16.77 24.73
C ALA A 238 18.31 -18.16 24.69
N VAL A 239 19.64 -18.22 24.83
CA VAL A 239 20.42 -19.48 24.85
C VAL A 239 20.05 -20.36 26.03
N GLU A 240 19.84 -19.78 27.20
CA GLU A 240 19.45 -20.53 28.41
C GLU A 240 18.05 -21.09 28.29
N GLU A 241 17.11 -20.27 27.78
CA GLU A 241 15.74 -20.70 27.53
C GLU A 241 15.68 -21.81 26.47
N LEU A 242 16.47 -21.69 25.40
CA LEU A 242 16.58 -22.72 24.38
C LEU A 242 17.11 -24.04 24.93
N ARG A 243 18.17 -23.99 25.74
CA ARG A 243 18.77 -25.17 26.36
C ARG A 243 17.77 -25.89 27.27
N GLU A 244 17.10 -25.16 28.15
CA GLU A 244 16.11 -25.74 29.06
C GLU A 244 14.97 -26.42 28.31
N ARG A 245 14.45 -25.77 27.25
CA ARG A 245 13.40 -26.35 26.43
C ARG A 245 13.85 -27.57 25.64
N ALA A 246 15.08 -27.55 25.15
CA ALA A 246 15.67 -28.70 24.47
C ALA A 246 15.82 -29.88 25.41
N GLU A 247 16.32 -29.66 26.64
CA GLU A 247 16.48 -30.71 27.67
C GLU A 247 15.13 -31.28 28.11
N LEU A 248 14.11 -30.42 28.30
CA LEU A 248 12.74 -30.87 28.59
C LEU A 248 12.15 -31.70 27.43
N GLY A 249 12.34 -31.26 26.19
CA GLY A 249 11.89 -32.01 25.01
C GLY A 249 12.58 -33.36 24.86
N LEU A 250 13.87 -33.45 25.17
CA LEU A 250 14.64 -34.72 25.22
C LEU A 250 14.09 -35.67 26.27
N ALA A 251 13.85 -35.17 27.48
CA ALA A 251 13.27 -35.95 28.57
C ALA A 251 11.88 -36.50 28.20
N GLN A 252 11.02 -35.66 27.61
CA GLN A 252 9.68 -36.06 27.16
C GLN A 252 9.71 -37.16 26.07
N LYS A 253 10.74 -37.14 25.21
CA LYS A 253 10.92 -38.15 24.14
C LYS A 253 11.71 -39.38 24.59
N GLY A 254 12.10 -39.49 25.87
CA GLY A 254 12.89 -40.59 26.38
C GLY A 254 14.30 -40.67 25.79
N LEU A 255 14.85 -39.56 25.31
CA LEU A 255 16.17 -39.49 24.67
C LEU A 255 17.27 -39.04 25.62
N THR A 256 17.10 -39.24 26.93
CA THR A 256 18.09 -38.93 27.97
C THR A 256 19.35 -39.75 27.75
N GLY A 257 20.53 -39.09 27.78
CA GLY A 257 21.85 -39.73 27.64
C GLY A 257 22.43 -39.74 26.21
N LYS A 258 21.74 -39.17 25.20
CA LYS A 258 22.35 -38.89 23.90
C LYS A 258 22.89 -37.46 23.89
N GLU A 259 24.19 -37.31 23.71
CA GLU A 259 24.75 -35.99 23.36
C GLU A 259 24.21 -35.55 21.99
N LEU A 260 23.12 -34.83 22.02
CA LEU A 260 22.72 -34.06 20.87
C LEU A 260 23.63 -32.85 20.81
N SER A 261 24.50 -32.82 19.81
CA SER A 261 25.34 -31.66 19.54
C SER A 261 24.41 -30.47 19.22
N LEU A 262 24.26 -29.58 20.20
CA LEU A 262 23.59 -28.27 20.01
C LEU A 262 24.39 -27.33 19.12
N ILE A 263 25.55 -27.76 18.61
CA ILE A 263 26.49 -26.97 17.81
C ILE A 263 25.91 -26.60 16.44
N HIS A 264 24.94 -27.35 15.92
CA HIS A 264 24.30 -27.05 14.62
C HIS A 264 23.11 -26.08 14.68
N ILE A 265 22.80 -25.52 15.86
CA ILE A 265 21.72 -24.53 16.02
C ILE A 265 22.26 -23.11 16.21
N SER A 266 23.57 -22.94 16.30
CA SER A 266 24.23 -21.67 16.62
C SER A 266 25.09 -21.07 15.48
N GLU A 267 25.02 -21.61 14.24
CA GLU A 267 25.62 -20.98 13.05
C GLU A 267 24.58 -20.34 12.16
#